data_45b51afab2341a2815a8417a3e9e57b6
#
_entry.id   45b51afab2341a2815a8417a3e9e57b6
#
_cell.length_a   1.000
_cell.length_b   1.000
_cell.length_c   1.000
_cell.angle_alpha   90.00
_cell.angle_beta   90.00
_cell.angle_gamma   90.00
#
_symmetry.space_group_name_H-M   'P 1'
#
loop_
_entity.id
_entity.type
_entity.pdbx_description
1 polymer ?
#
loop_
_entity_poly.entity_id
_entity_poly.type
_entity_poly.pdbx_seq_one_letter_code
_entity_poly.pdbx_strand_id
1 'polypeptide(L)'
;MAQNGQGIDPAVLDDIINRLLEFRQARTLRQVQLSEAEIRQLCAASREIFLQQPNLLELEAPIKICGDIHGQYGDLLRLFEYGGFPPDANYLFLGDYVDRGKQSLETICLLLAYKIKYPENFFLLRGNHECASINRIYGFYDECKRRFNVRLWKTFTDCFNCLPVAALIDDKILCMHGGLSPDLTNLDQIRNLPRPTDVPDAGLLCDLLWSDPNRELKGWGMNDRGVSYTFGADKVAEFLLQHDMDLVCRAHQVVEDGYEFFADRKLVTIFSAPNYCGEFDNAGAMMSVDESLIQLIENLDFYDLDDGERVLIAFAAVLVLR
;
A
#
# COMPACT_ATOMS: atom_id res chain seq x y z
N MET A 1 -34.77 -11.05 -1.00
CA MET A 1 -34.12 -12.36 -0.84
C MET A 1 -32.67 -12.09 -0.52
N ALA A 2 -32.28 -12.28 0.74
CA ALA A 2 -30.90 -12.09 1.18
C ALA A 2 -30.06 -13.18 0.51
N GLN A 3 -29.13 -12.79 -0.37
CA GLN A 3 -28.06 -13.68 -0.78
C GLN A 3 -27.18 -13.88 0.45
N ASN A 4 -27.15 -15.09 0.98
CA ASN A 4 -26.18 -15.53 1.96
C ASN A 4 -24.79 -15.22 1.40
N GLY A 5 -24.06 -14.30 2.02
CA GLY A 5 -22.66 -14.07 1.78
C GLY A 5 -21.87 -15.31 2.23
N GLN A 6 -21.80 -16.32 1.36
CA GLN A 6 -20.85 -17.41 1.55
C GLN A 6 -19.45 -16.83 1.28
N GLY A 7 -18.65 -16.70 2.35
CA GLY A 7 -17.23 -16.41 2.24
C GLY A 7 -16.55 -17.44 1.31
N ILE A 8 -15.37 -17.14 0.81
CA ILE A 8 -14.56 -18.09 0.03
C ILE A 8 -14.28 -19.32 0.91
N ASP A 9 -14.48 -20.51 0.33
CA ASP A 9 -14.09 -21.77 1.00
C ASP A 9 -12.58 -21.71 1.35
N PRO A 10 -12.19 -21.97 2.59
CA PRO A 10 -10.79 -21.91 3.01
C PRO A 10 -9.85 -22.77 2.15
N ALA A 11 -10.29 -23.94 1.68
CA ALA A 11 -9.47 -24.78 0.81
C ALA A 11 -9.27 -24.17 -0.58
N VAL A 12 -10.28 -23.48 -1.12
CA VAL A 12 -10.17 -22.73 -2.39
C VAL A 12 -9.23 -21.55 -2.22
N LEU A 13 -9.34 -20.82 -1.09
CA LEU A 13 -8.45 -19.69 -0.79
C LEU A 13 -6.99 -20.15 -0.67
N ASP A 14 -6.74 -21.26 0.01
CA ASP A 14 -5.40 -21.82 0.16
C ASP A 14 -4.83 -22.28 -1.20
N ASP A 15 -5.63 -22.90 -2.05
CA ASP A 15 -5.23 -23.26 -3.42
C ASP A 15 -4.86 -22.03 -4.25
N ILE A 16 -5.65 -20.95 -4.18
CA ILE A 16 -5.34 -19.68 -4.85
C ILE A 16 -3.99 -19.13 -4.38
N ILE A 17 -3.76 -19.06 -3.06
CA ILE A 17 -2.49 -18.59 -2.47
C ILE A 17 -1.34 -19.47 -2.95
N ASN A 18 -1.47 -20.79 -2.90
CA ASN A 18 -0.41 -21.71 -3.32
C ASN A 18 -0.04 -21.52 -4.79
N ARG A 19 -1.02 -21.43 -5.71
CA ARG A 19 -0.78 -21.17 -7.14
C ARG A 19 -0.08 -19.83 -7.38
N LEU A 20 -0.43 -18.81 -6.61
CA LEU A 20 0.25 -17.50 -6.67
C LEU A 20 1.70 -17.64 -6.19
N LEU A 21 1.96 -18.34 -5.10
CA LEU A 21 3.31 -18.53 -4.55
C LEU A 21 4.20 -19.48 -5.37
N GLU A 22 3.63 -20.43 -6.14
CA GLU A 22 4.38 -21.31 -7.05
C GLU A 22 5.19 -20.53 -8.11
N PHE A 23 4.82 -19.28 -8.40
CA PHE A 23 5.58 -18.37 -9.26
C PHE A 23 7.06 -18.24 -8.84
N ARG A 24 7.37 -18.34 -7.54
CA ARG A 24 8.73 -18.29 -6.98
C ARG A 24 9.67 -19.35 -7.55
N GLN A 25 9.13 -20.52 -7.90
CA GLN A 25 9.90 -21.66 -8.35
C GLN A 25 10.05 -21.72 -9.88
N ALA A 26 9.32 -20.86 -10.61
CA ALA A 26 9.31 -20.87 -12.05
C ALA A 26 10.49 -20.06 -12.61
N ARG A 27 11.46 -20.73 -13.26
CA ARG A 27 12.57 -20.09 -14.00
C ARG A 27 12.12 -19.25 -15.21
N THR A 28 10.85 -19.22 -15.53
CA THR A 28 10.27 -18.42 -16.62
C THR A 28 9.07 -17.64 -16.08
N LEU A 29 8.95 -16.36 -16.47
CA LEU A 29 7.83 -15.48 -16.17
C LEU A 29 6.50 -16.04 -16.74
N ARG A 30 5.95 -17.06 -16.09
CA ARG A 30 4.61 -17.58 -16.40
C ARG A 30 3.57 -16.78 -15.64
N GLN A 31 2.54 -16.32 -16.35
CA GLN A 31 1.37 -15.74 -15.70
C GLN A 31 0.70 -16.79 -14.82
N VAL A 32 0.35 -16.40 -13.60
CA VAL A 32 -0.44 -17.28 -12.71
C VAL A 32 -1.84 -17.47 -13.30
N GLN A 33 -2.30 -18.70 -13.37
CA GLN A 33 -3.60 -19.03 -13.92
C GLN A 33 -4.67 -18.98 -12.81
N LEU A 34 -5.35 -17.84 -12.69
CA LEU A 34 -6.56 -17.69 -11.90
C LEU A 34 -7.77 -17.57 -12.84
N SER A 35 -8.88 -18.15 -12.47
CA SER A 35 -10.14 -17.96 -13.20
C SER A 35 -10.78 -16.61 -12.84
N GLU A 36 -11.58 -16.06 -13.77
CA GLU A 36 -12.34 -14.83 -13.49
C GLU A 36 -13.27 -14.99 -12.28
N ALA A 37 -13.83 -16.19 -12.07
CA ALA A 37 -14.71 -16.48 -10.93
C ALA A 37 -13.97 -16.38 -9.60
N GLU A 38 -12.76 -16.92 -9.50
CA GLU A 38 -11.91 -16.83 -8.30
C GLU A 38 -11.56 -15.38 -7.98
N ILE A 39 -11.14 -14.62 -8.98
CA ILE A 39 -10.79 -13.20 -8.79
C ILE A 39 -12.03 -12.39 -8.32
N ARG A 40 -13.21 -12.66 -8.88
CA ARG A 40 -14.45 -12.01 -8.43
C ARG A 40 -14.80 -12.37 -7.00
N GLN A 41 -14.56 -13.61 -6.58
CA GLN A 41 -14.75 -14.03 -5.19
C GLN A 41 -13.78 -13.32 -4.24
N LEU A 42 -12.48 -13.20 -4.62
CA LEU A 42 -11.50 -12.43 -3.86
C LEU A 42 -11.97 -10.96 -3.68
N CYS A 43 -12.36 -10.29 -4.75
CA CYS A 43 -12.84 -8.91 -4.68
C CYS A 43 -14.10 -8.77 -3.79
N ALA A 44 -15.05 -9.69 -3.91
CA ALA A 44 -16.29 -9.64 -3.14
C ALA A 44 -16.04 -9.86 -1.64
N ALA A 45 -15.25 -10.88 -1.28
CA ALA A 45 -14.94 -11.19 0.11
C ALA A 45 -14.10 -10.07 0.76
N SER A 46 -13.09 -9.55 0.06
CA SER A 46 -12.29 -8.43 0.56
C SER A 46 -13.12 -7.17 0.77
N ARG A 47 -14.04 -6.87 -0.16
CA ARG A 47 -14.95 -5.72 -0.04
C ARG A 47 -15.76 -5.77 1.24
N GLU A 48 -16.31 -6.93 1.60
CA GLU A 48 -17.07 -7.11 2.85
C GLU A 48 -16.18 -6.87 4.08
N ILE A 49 -14.94 -7.38 4.07
CA ILE A 49 -13.99 -7.16 5.17
C ILE A 49 -13.65 -5.66 5.28
N PHE A 50 -13.34 -4.99 4.18
CA PHE A 50 -13.01 -3.55 4.20
C PHE A 50 -14.16 -2.70 4.76
N LEU A 51 -15.42 -3.02 4.41
CA LEU A 51 -16.58 -2.28 4.90
C LEU A 51 -16.92 -2.58 6.36
N GLN A 52 -16.50 -3.73 6.90
CA GLN A 52 -16.62 -4.06 8.33
C GLN A 52 -15.56 -3.38 9.19
N GLN A 53 -14.39 -3.08 8.62
CA GLN A 53 -13.31 -2.38 9.31
C GLN A 53 -13.49 -0.85 9.22
N PRO A 54 -13.01 -0.06 10.19
CA PRO A 54 -13.10 1.41 10.13
C PRO A 54 -12.25 1.99 8.98
N ASN A 55 -12.56 3.22 8.58
CA ASN A 55 -11.82 3.91 7.53
C ASN A 55 -10.45 4.43 8.01
N LEU A 56 -10.33 4.73 9.29
CA LEU A 56 -9.08 4.87 10.02
C LEU A 56 -8.89 3.57 10.82
N LEU A 57 -7.94 2.73 10.39
CA LEU A 57 -7.59 1.50 11.12
C LEU A 57 -6.85 1.86 12.40
N GLU A 58 -7.14 1.19 13.50
CA GLU A 58 -6.41 1.28 14.76
C GLU A 58 -5.66 -0.02 14.95
N LEU A 59 -4.33 0.03 14.89
CA LEU A 59 -3.44 -1.12 14.81
C LEU A 59 -2.42 -1.10 15.96
N GLU A 60 -1.92 -2.27 16.31
CA GLU A 60 -0.88 -2.46 17.32
C GLU A 60 0.41 -2.99 16.70
N ALA A 61 1.54 -2.59 17.24
CA ALA A 61 2.83 -3.20 16.93
C ALA A 61 2.94 -4.60 17.64
N PRO A 62 3.75 -5.55 17.12
CA PRO A 62 4.69 -5.36 16.02
C PRO A 62 4.03 -5.44 14.64
N ILE A 63 4.47 -4.60 13.71
CA ILE A 63 3.91 -4.55 12.35
C ILE A 63 4.96 -4.08 11.34
N LYS A 64 4.88 -4.60 10.11
CA LYS A 64 5.71 -4.20 8.97
C LYS A 64 4.92 -3.32 8.03
N ILE A 65 5.49 -2.17 7.64
CA ILE A 65 4.86 -1.17 6.79
C ILE A 65 5.55 -1.15 5.44
N CYS A 66 4.76 -1.29 4.37
CA CYS A 66 5.22 -1.31 2.99
C CYS A 66 4.55 -0.18 2.20
N GLY A 67 5.32 0.49 1.33
CA GLY A 67 4.82 1.50 0.40
C GLY A 67 4.35 0.90 -0.94
N ASP A 68 4.50 1.69 -2.01
CA ASP A 68 4.09 1.36 -3.37
C ASP A 68 4.67 0.04 -3.86
N ILE A 69 3.86 -0.76 -4.55
CA ILE A 69 4.26 -2.06 -5.15
C ILE A 69 4.14 -2.02 -6.68
N HIS A 70 3.12 -1.34 -7.20
CA HIS A 70 2.92 -1.09 -8.63
C HIS A 70 3.09 -2.31 -9.53
N GLY A 71 2.44 -3.43 -9.21
CA GLY A 71 2.46 -4.63 -10.04
C GLY A 71 3.84 -5.27 -10.21
N GLN A 72 4.82 -4.94 -9.37
CA GLN A 72 6.14 -5.56 -9.29
C GLN A 72 6.06 -6.84 -8.45
N TYR A 73 5.37 -7.84 -8.96
CA TYR A 73 5.01 -9.06 -8.23
C TYR A 73 6.23 -9.85 -7.71
N GLY A 74 7.29 -9.91 -8.52
CA GLY A 74 8.53 -10.57 -8.09
C GLY A 74 9.16 -9.91 -6.86
N ASP A 75 9.10 -8.58 -6.79
CA ASP A 75 9.64 -7.81 -5.66
C ASP A 75 8.75 -7.94 -4.42
N LEU A 76 7.42 -8.00 -4.59
CA LEU A 76 6.51 -8.32 -3.49
C LEU A 76 6.80 -9.69 -2.87
N LEU A 77 7.07 -10.71 -3.68
CA LEU A 77 7.42 -12.04 -3.16
C LEU A 77 8.74 -12.03 -2.39
N ARG A 78 9.76 -11.30 -2.89
CA ARG A 78 11.03 -11.10 -2.17
C ARG A 78 10.85 -10.35 -0.86
N LEU A 79 9.97 -9.32 -0.85
CA LEU A 79 9.61 -8.60 0.36
C LEU A 79 9.07 -9.57 1.43
N PHE A 80 8.18 -10.49 1.06
CA PHE A 80 7.69 -11.52 1.98
C PHE A 80 8.76 -12.56 2.35
N GLU A 81 9.67 -12.91 1.45
CA GLU A 81 10.80 -13.79 1.77
C GLU A 81 11.69 -13.20 2.84
N TYR A 82 11.92 -11.90 2.78
CA TYR A 82 12.71 -11.18 3.74
C TYR A 82 11.95 -10.88 5.04
N GLY A 83 10.74 -10.34 4.93
CA GLY A 83 9.94 -9.90 6.07
C GLY A 83 9.19 -11.01 6.81
N GLY A 84 9.13 -12.21 6.22
CA GLY A 84 8.28 -13.33 6.66
C GLY A 84 6.93 -13.33 5.94
N PHE A 85 6.48 -14.52 5.53
CA PHE A 85 5.15 -14.67 4.93
C PHE A 85 4.06 -14.54 6.00
N PRO A 86 2.88 -13.97 5.66
CA PRO A 86 1.74 -14.03 6.58
C PRO A 86 1.36 -15.50 6.93
N PRO A 87 1.09 -15.84 8.21
CA PRO A 87 0.89 -14.94 9.36
C PRO A 87 2.14 -14.74 10.23
N ASP A 88 3.35 -15.11 9.79
CA ASP A 88 4.58 -15.01 10.60
C ASP A 88 4.93 -13.55 10.95
N ALA A 89 4.41 -12.59 10.18
CA ALA A 89 4.50 -11.17 10.45
C ALA A 89 3.18 -10.46 10.12
N ASN A 90 2.88 -9.36 10.85
CA ASN A 90 1.78 -8.47 10.56
C ASN A 90 2.21 -7.43 9.52
N TYR A 91 1.32 -7.09 8.59
CA TYR A 91 1.61 -6.15 7.51
C TYR A 91 0.59 -5.04 7.37
N LEU A 92 1.09 -3.83 7.11
CA LEU A 92 0.33 -2.69 6.62
C LEU A 92 0.91 -2.22 5.30
N PHE A 93 0.13 -2.27 4.24
CA PHE A 93 0.48 -1.72 2.93
C PHE A 93 -0.21 -0.37 2.74
N LEU A 94 0.54 0.61 2.26
CA LEU A 94 0.09 2.00 2.17
C LEU A 94 -0.63 2.35 0.86
N GLY A 95 -0.83 1.39 -0.05
CA GLY A 95 -1.51 1.60 -1.32
C GLY A 95 -0.62 1.42 -2.54
N ASP A 96 -1.16 1.77 -3.72
CA ASP A 96 -0.52 1.68 -5.03
C ASP A 96 -0.03 0.26 -5.38
N TYR A 97 -0.99 -0.67 -5.40
CA TYR A 97 -0.74 -2.08 -5.71
C TYR A 97 -0.64 -2.36 -7.20
N VAL A 98 -1.36 -1.57 -7.99
CA VAL A 98 -1.57 -1.77 -9.43
C VAL A 98 -0.88 -0.68 -10.26
N ASP A 99 -0.92 -0.84 -11.58
CA ASP A 99 -0.29 0.03 -12.58
C ASP A 99 1.23 -0.06 -12.68
N ARG A 100 1.79 0.46 -13.76
CA ARG A 100 3.22 0.59 -14.05
C ARG A 100 3.93 -0.75 -14.28
N GLY A 101 3.87 -1.65 -13.33
CA GLY A 101 4.45 -2.99 -13.41
C GLY A 101 3.65 -3.94 -14.31
N LYS A 102 4.21 -5.11 -14.56
CA LYS A 102 3.70 -6.08 -15.55
C LYS A 102 2.71 -7.08 -14.98
N GLN A 103 2.56 -7.16 -13.65
CA GLN A 103 1.84 -8.22 -12.94
C GLN A 103 0.95 -7.64 -11.82
N SER A 104 0.13 -6.64 -12.18
CA SER A 104 -0.81 -6.01 -11.23
C SER A 104 -1.87 -7.00 -10.76
N LEU A 105 -2.32 -7.91 -11.63
CA LEU A 105 -3.33 -8.91 -11.25
C LEU A 105 -2.80 -9.90 -10.22
N GLU A 106 -1.60 -10.43 -10.40
CA GLU A 106 -0.97 -11.32 -9.41
C GLU A 106 -0.77 -10.60 -8.08
N THR A 107 -0.24 -9.38 -8.13
CA THR A 107 0.01 -8.53 -6.96
C THR A 107 -1.26 -8.33 -6.14
N ILE A 108 -2.30 -7.77 -6.76
CA ILE A 108 -3.52 -7.47 -6.02
C ILE A 108 -4.26 -8.73 -5.57
N CYS A 109 -4.27 -9.81 -6.37
CA CYS A 109 -4.93 -11.06 -5.98
C CYS A 109 -4.25 -11.72 -4.77
N LEU A 110 -2.91 -11.71 -4.67
CA LEU A 110 -2.21 -12.23 -3.50
C LEU A 110 -2.51 -11.39 -2.25
N LEU A 111 -2.46 -10.06 -2.36
CA LEU A 111 -2.75 -9.15 -1.25
C LEU A 111 -4.19 -9.31 -0.76
N LEU A 112 -5.18 -9.41 -1.65
CA LEU A 112 -6.58 -9.66 -1.29
C LEU A 112 -6.76 -11.04 -0.66
N ALA A 113 -6.08 -12.07 -1.16
CA ALA A 113 -6.14 -13.42 -0.61
C ALA A 113 -5.58 -13.46 0.83
N TYR A 114 -4.46 -12.80 1.09
CA TYR A 114 -3.92 -12.67 2.45
C TYR A 114 -4.84 -11.84 3.36
N LYS A 115 -5.44 -10.77 2.85
CA LYS A 115 -6.43 -9.98 3.61
C LYS A 115 -7.62 -10.83 4.04
N ILE A 116 -8.12 -11.70 3.17
CA ILE A 116 -9.23 -12.61 3.49
C ILE A 116 -8.80 -13.66 4.51
N LYS A 117 -7.60 -14.22 4.34
CA LYS A 117 -7.10 -15.29 5.21
C LYS A 117 -6.72 -14.81 6.59
N TYR A 118 -6.17 -13.59 6.71
CA TYR A 118 -5.64 -13.01 7.94
C TYR A 118 -6.14 -11.58 8.15
N PRO A 119 -7.47 -11.38 8.34
CA PRO A 119 -8.07 -10.04 8.36
C PRO A 119 -7.57 -9.13 9.49
N GLU A 120 -7.09 -9.72 10.60
CA GLU A 120 -6.59 -9.00 11.80
C GLU A 120 -5.06 -8.88 11.84
N ASN A 121 -4.35 -9.40 10.82
CA ASN A 121 -2.89 -9.37 10.75
C ASN A 121 -2.36 -8.77 9.44
N PHE A 122 -3.24 -8.56 8.48
CA PHE A 122 -2.89 -8.09 7.14
C PHE A 122 -3.79 -6.94 6.71
N PHE A 123 -3.20 -5.75 6.51
CA PHE A 123 -3.94 -4.52 6.30
C PHE A 123 -3.53 -3.84 5.00
N LEU A 124 -4.53 -3.35 4.26
CA LEU A 124 -4.36 -2.67 2.98
C LEU A 124 -5.02 -1.31 3.03
N LEU A 125 -4.26 -0.23 2.81
CA LEU A 125 -4.80 1.11 2.61
C LEU A 125 -5.02 1.38 1.12
N ARG A 126 -5.80 2.39 0.82
CA ARG A 126 -6.02 2.89 -0.53
C ARG A 126 -4.88 3.81 -0.95
N GLY A 127 -4.30 3.56 -2.13
CA GLY A 127 -3.44 4.51 -2.83
C GLY A 127 -4.21 5.29 -3.90
N ASN A 128 -3.57 6.27 -4.51
CA ASN A 128 -4.18 7.05 -5.58
C ASN A 128 -4.35 6.26 -6.88
N HIS A 129 -3.60 5.18 -7.08
CA HIS A 129 -3.79 4.26 -8.20
C HIS A 129 -4.95 3.26 -7.98
N GLU A 130 -5.46 3.10 -6.78
CA GLU A 130 -6.72 2.38 -6.52
C GLU A 130 -7.94 3.26 -6.84
N CYS A 131 -7.89 3.93 -8.00
CA CYS A 131 -8.89 4.85 -8.53
C CYS A 131 -9.09 4.59 -10.03
N ALA A 132 -10.36 4.56 -10.48
CA ALA A 132 -10.70 4.26 -11.86
C ALA A 132 -10.12 5.27 -12.87
N SER A 133 -10.09 6.57 -12.54
CA SER A 133 -9.53 7.62 -13.38
C SER A 133 -8.02 7.46 -13.61
N ILE A 134 -7.30 6.89 -12.65
CA ILE A 134 -5.86 6.69 -12.68
C ILE A 134 -5.52 5.34 -13.30
N ASN A 135 -6.02 4.22 -12.78
CA ASN A 135 -5.62 2.91 -13.25
C ASN A 135 -6.20 2.51 -14.62
N ARG A 136 -7.06 3.35 -15.18
CA ARG A 136 -7.48 3.28 -16.58
C ARG A 136 -6.36 3.70 -17.54
N ILE A 137 -5.42 4.55 -17.08
CA ILE A 137 -4.39 5.18 -17.92
C ILE A 137 -3.04 4.49 -17.76
N TYR A 138 -2.70 4.03 -16.54
CA TYR A 138 -1.35 3.62 -16.19
C TYR A 138 -1.08 2.11 -16.23
N GLY A 139 -2.03 1.30 -16.76
CA GLY A 139 -1.75 -0.08 -17.18
C GLY A 139 -2.72 -1.15 -16.66
N PHE A 140 -3.31 -1.00 -15.48
CA PHE A 140 -4.15 -2.04 -14.88
C PHE A 140 -5.43 -2.34 -15.69
N TYR A 141 -6.08 -1.30 -16.23
CA TYR A 141 -7.22 -1.48 -17.14
C TYR A 141 -6.85 -2.33 -18.35
N ASP A 142 -5.72 -2.04 -18.99
CA ASP A 142 -5.27 -2.78 -20.16
C ASP A 142 -4.85 -4.21 -19.81
N GLU A 143 -4.27 -4.44 -18.65
CA GLU A 143 -3.96 -5.78 -18.15
C GLU A 143 -5.24 -6.59 -17.96
N CYS A 144 -6.24 -6.04 -17.25
CA CYS A 144 -7.54 -6.69 -17.07
C CYS A 144 -8.24 -6.98 -18.40
N LYS A 145 -8.26 -6.01 -19.32
CA LYS A 145 -8.90 -6.16 -20.64
C LYS A 145 -8.22 -7.23 -21.50
N ARG A 146 -6.90 -7.30 -21.46
CA ARG A 146 -6.11 -8.26 -22.24
C ARG A 146 -6.24 -9.68 -21.72
N ARG A 147 -6.17 -9.87 -20.40
CA ARG A 147 -6.16 -11.20 -19.76
C ARG A 147 -7.57 -11.73 -19.51
N PHE A 148 -8.52 -10.86 -19.30
CA PHE A 148 -9.92 -11.17 -19.02
C PHE A 148 -10.87 -10.24 -19.80
N ASN A 149 -11.48 -9.27 -19.12
CA ASN A 149 -12.40 -8.30 -19.73
C ASN A 149 -12.58 -7.06 -18.87
N VAL A 150 -13.23 -6.03 -19.44
CA VAL A 150 -13.49 -4.75 -18.76
C VAL A 150 -14.44 -4.90 -17.54
N ARG A 151 -15.29 -5.93 -17.52
CA ARG A 151 -16.19 -6.15 -16.37
C ARG A 151 -15.41 -6.57 -15.13
N LEU A 152 -14.30 -7.31 -15.30
CA LEU A 152 -13.42 -7.66 -14.20
C LEU A 152 -12.72 -6.41 -13.63
N TRP A 153 -12.21 -5.51 -14.48
CA TRP A 153 -11.66 -4.23 -14.03
C TRP A 153 -12.66 -3.42 -13.20
N LYS A 154 -13.93 -3.36 -13.61
CA LYS A 154 -14.99 -2.71 -12.81
C LYS A 154 -15.19 -3.40 -11.46
N THR A 155 -15.09 -4.72 -11.39
CA THR A 155 -15.16 -5.46 -10.12
C THR A 155 -14.04 -5.04 -9.15
N PHE A 156 -12.82 -4.85 -9.66
CA PHE A 156 -11.72 -4.30 -8.85
C PHE A 156 -11.99 -2.85 -8.43
N THR A 157 -12.50 -2.01 -9.32
CA THR A 157 -12.89 -0.63 -8.98
C THR A 157 -13.89 -0.60 -7.83
N ASP A 158 -14.93 -1.44 -7.86
CA ASP A 158 -15.91 -1.55 -6.78
C ASP A 158 -15.27 -2.02 -5.46
N CYS A 159 -14.27 -2.89 -5.52
CA CYS A 159 -13.50 -3.32 -4.36
C CYS A 159 -12.61 -2.20 -3.82
N PHE A 160 -11.86 -1.51 -4.69
CA PHE A 160 -10.94 -0.43 -4.32
C PHE A 160 -11.66 0.75 -3.67
N ASN A 161 -12.88 1.05 -4.10
CA ASN A 161 -13.71 2.09 -3.50
C ASN A 161 -14.12 1.80 -2.04
N CYS A 162 -13.84 0.61 -1.54
CA CYS A 162 -14.12 0.19 -0.16
C CYS A 162 -12.87 0.16 0.74
N LEU A 163 -11.66 0.34 0.17
CA LEU A 163 -10.41 0.34 0.95
C LEU A 163 -10.40 1.44 2.00
N PRO A 164 -9.89 1.17 3.22
CA PRO A 164 -9.62 2.20 4.21
C PRO A 164 -8.48 3.12 3.73
N VAL A 165 -8.43 4.35 4.24
CA VAL A 165 -7.51 5.37 3.71
C VAL A 165 -6.37 5.73 4.65
N ALA A 166 -6.47 5.38 5.93
CA ALA A 166 -5.42 5.65 6.91
C ALA A 166 -5.39 4.58 8.00
N ALA A 167 -4.27 4.52 8.72
CA ALA A 167 -4.09 3.69 9.90
C ALA A 167 -3.35 4.47 10.99
N LEU A 168 -3.67 4.19 12.24
CA LEU A 168 -2.99 4.72 13.41
C LEU A 168 -2.41 3.54 14.20
N ILE A 169 -1.08 3.52 14.38
CA ILE A 169 -0.39 2.46 15.11
C ILE A 169 -0.06 2.97 16.51
N ASP A 170 -0.56 2.28 17.53
CA ASP A 170 -0.37 2.57 18.96
C ASP A 170 -0.59 4.04 19.32
N ASP A 171 -1.55 4.71 18.70
CA ASP A 171 -1.88 6.13 18.85
C ASP A 171 -0.72 7.10 18.53
N LYS A 172 0.40 6.64 17.98
CA LYS A 172 1.64 7.41 17.78
C LYS A 172 2.09 7.56 16.33
N ILE A 173 1.78 6.62 15.47
CA ILE A 173 2.23 6.64 14.07
C ILE A 173 1.01 6.71 13.16
N LEU A 174 0.81 7.84 12.49
CA LEU A 174 -0.25 8.00 11.50
C LEU A 174 0.25 7.60 10.12
N CYS A 175 -0.40 6.62 9.51
CA CYS A 175 -0.08 6.06 8.20
C CYS A 175 -1.14 6.40 7.16
N MET A 176 -0.72 6.85 5.97
CA MET A 176 -1.57 7.07 4.80
C MET A 176 -0.73 6.92 3.53
N HIS A 177 -1.38 6.95 2.37
CA HIS A 177 -0.65 6.86 1.09
C HIS A 177 0.03 8.16 0.71
N GLY A 178 -0.72 9.26 0.55
CA GLY A 178 -0.23 10.58 0.16
C GLY A 178 0.35 11.35 1.35
N GLY A 179 -0.46 12.14 2.05
CA GLY A 179 0.03 12.94 3.17
C GLY A 179 -1.07 13.75 3.85
N LEU A 180 -0.67 14.82 4.51
CA LEU A 180 -1.56 15.68 5.27
C LEU A 180 -2.46 16.54 4.37
N SER A 181 -3.57 17.00 4.92
CA SER A 181 -4.53 17.89 4.27
C SER A 181 -4.71 19.17 5.10
N PRO A 182 -4.87 20.34 4.47
CA PRO A 182 -5.27 21.54 5.18
C PRO A 182 -6.66 21.43 5.82
N ASP A 183 -7.50 20.51 5.33
CA ASP A 183 -8.84 20.24 5.85
C ASP A 183 -8.83 19.28 7.05
N LEU A 184 -7.70 18.58 7.33
CA LEU A 184 -7.60 17.63 8.41
C LEU A 184 -7.27 18.30 9.74
N THR A 185 -8.30 18.54 10.54
CA THR A 185 -8.19 19.12 11.89
C THR A 185 -8.49 18.12 13.00
N ASN A 186 -9.16 17.02 12.68
CA ASN A 186 -9.58 15.99 13.63
C ASN A 186 -9.61 14.62 12.92
N LEU A 187 -9.13 13.57 13.54
CA LEU A 187 -9.11 12.21 12.99
C LEU A 187 -10.50 11.62 12.72
N ASP A 188 -11.53 12.11 13.42
CA ASP A 188 -12.91 11.69 13.15
C ASP A 188 -13.36 12.06 11.73
N GLN A 189 -12.75 13.06 11.10
CA GLN A 189 -13.01 13.38 9.71
C GLN A 189 -12.61 12.22 8.79
N ILE A 190 -11.51 11.51 9.09
CA ILE A 190 -11.09 10.30 8.37
C ILE A 190 -12.06 9.15 8.64
N ARG A 191 -12.43 8.92 9.92
CA ARG A 191 -13.36 7.85 10.32
C ARG A 191 -14.71 7.98 9.63
N ASN A 192 -15.16 9.22 9.39
CA ASN A 192 -16.47 9.54 8.82
C ASN A 192 -16.47 9.69 7.28
N LEU A 193 -15.35 9.49 6.58
CA LEU A 193 -15.34 9.44 5.13
C LEU A 193 -16.23 8.30 4.62
N PRO A 194 -17.13 8.56 3.66
CA PRO A 194 -18.05 7.52 3.17
C PRO A 194 -17.32 6.43 2.40
N ARG A 195 -17.78 5.19 2.53
CA ARG A 195 -17.38 4.06 1.68
C ARG A 195 -18.61 3.19 1.34
N PRO A 196 -18.73 2.67 0.11
CA PRO A 196 -17.79 2.86 -1.02
C PRO A 196 -17.85 4.28 -1.59
N THR A 197 -16.69 4.79 -2.04
CA THR A 197 -16.59 6.10 -2.69
C THR A 197 -15.49 6.14 -3.74
N ASP A 198 -15.68 6.88 -4.81
CA ASP A 198 -14.62 7.22 -5.74
C ASP A 198 -13.75 8.35 -5.13
N VAL A 199 -12.55 8.56 -5.68
CA VAL A 199 -11.66 9.65 -5.25
C VAL A 199 -12.11 10.96 -5.91
N PRO A 200 -12.49 11.99 -5.12
CA PRO A 200 -12.85 13.29 -5.68
C PRO A 200 -11.60 14.04 -6.15
N ASP A 201 -11.80 15.10 -6.96
CA ASP A 201 -10.70 15.91 -7.48
C ASP A 201 -10.10 16.87 -6.44
N ALA A 202 -10.72 17.03 -5.27
CA ALA A 202 -10.27 17.88 -4.17
C ALA A 202 -10.87 17.45 -2.82
N GLY A 203 -10.34 17.99 -1.72
CA GLY A 203 -10.79 17.75 -0.35
C GLY A 203 -10.04 16.64 0.36
N LEU A 204 -10.42 16.37 1.61
CA LEU A 204 -9.67 15.50 2.53
C LEU A 204 -9.27 14.14 1.93
N LEU A 205 -10.20 13.41 1.31
CA LEU A 205 -9.89 12.10 0.72
C LEU A 205 -8.87 12.23 -0.42
N CYS A 206 -9.01 13.25 -1.28
CA CYS A 206 -8.03 13.52 -2.32
C CYS A 206 -6.64 13.79 -1.73
N ASP A 207 -6.56 14.64 -0.70
CA ASP A 207 -5.29 15.03 -0.10
C ASP A 207 -4.58 13.87 0.59
N LEU A 208 -5.31 13.02 1.34
CA LEU A 208 -4.76 11.83 1.97
C LEU A 208 -4.11 10.84 0.97
N LEU A 209 -4.49 10.91 -0.30
CA LEU A 209 -3.97 10.06 -1.36
C LEU A 209 -2.95 10.75 -2.27
N TRP A 210 -2.87 12.10 -2.31
CA TRP A 210 -2.12 12.83 -3.31
C TRP A 210 -1.14 13.87 -2.78
N SER A 211 -1.27 14.35 -1.54
CA SER A 211 -0.43 15.42 -1.02
C SER A 211 1.01 14.96 -0.78
N ASP A 212 1.96 15.88 -0.91
CA ASP A 212 3.39 15.62 -0.80
C ASP A 212 4.09 16.57 0.18
N PRO A 213 5.12 16.12 0.93
CA PRO A 213 6.02 16.99 1.67
C PRO A 213 6.91 17.82 0.73
N ASN A 214 7.24 19.05 1.12
CA ASN A 214 8.16 19.91 0.37
C ASN A 214 9.16 20.61 1.30
N ARG A 215 10.46 20.39 1.07
CA ARG A 215 11.56 20.88 1.93
C ARG A 215 11.73 22.40 1.90
N GLU A 216 11.37 23.02 0.79
CA GLU A 216 11.57 24.46 0.56
C GLU A 216 10.33 25.30 0.99
N LEU A 217 9.23 24.62 1.29
CA LEU A 217 7.96 25.25 1.61
C LEU A 217 7.78 25.43 3.13
N LYS A 218 7.20 26.57 3.51
CA LYS A 218 6.59 26.78 4.81
C LYS A 218 5.07 26.94 4.62
N GLY A 219 4.30 26.19 5.39
CA GLY A 219 2.83 26.17 5.24
C GLY A 219 2.36 25.21 4.14
N TRP A 220 1.35 25.62 3.41
CA TRP A 220 0.72 24.86 2.32
C TRP A 220 1.04 25.48 0.98
N GLY A 221 1.28 24.67 -0.05
CA GLY A 221 1.49 25.07 -1.43
C GLY A 221 0.67 24.25 -2.42
N MET A 222 0.63 24.71 -3.66
CA MET A 222 0.03 23.92 -4.75
C MET A 222 0.97 22.77 -5.10
N ASN A 223 0.39 21.61 -5.39
CA ASN A 223 1.16 20.46 -5.81
C ASN A 223 1.43 20.51 -7.34
N ASP A 224 2.66 20.27 -7.75
CA ASP A 224 3.06 20.24 -9.16
C ASP A 224 2.43 19.08 -9.94
N ARG A 225 1.83 18.10 -9.24
CA ARG A 225 1.01 17.05 -9.86
C ARG A 225 -0.29 17.56 -10.46
N GLY A 226 -0.66 18.85 -10.20
CA GLY A 226 -1.91 19.46 -10.65
C GLY A 226 -3.15 19.07 -9.83
N VAL A 227 -2.97 18.35 -8.73
CA VAL A 227 -4.00 17.94 -7.78
C VAL A 227 -3.46 17.99 -6.35
N SER A 228 -4.33 18.34 -5.37
CA SER A 228 -3.96 18.40 -3.95
C SER A 228 -2.90 19.45 -3.60
N TYR A 229 -2.22 19.29 -2.49
CA TYR A 229 -1.31 20.26 -1.89
C TYR A 229 0.10 19.68 -1.67
N THR A 230 1.06 20.58 -1.50
CA THR A 230 2.32 20.28 -0.81
C THR A 230 2.33 20.95 0.56
N PHE A 231 3.07 20.38 1.52
CA PHE A 231 3.14 20.86 2.90
C PHE A 231 4.57 20.93 3.41
N GLY A 232 4.86 21.99 4.19
CA GLY A 232 6.17 22.20 4.80
C GLY A 232 6.36 21.39 6.10
N ALA A 233 7.61 21.35 6.59
CA ALA A 233 7.98 20.71 7.84
C ALA A 233 7.24 21.28 9.07
N ASP A 234 6.90 22.57 9.02
CA ASP A 234 6.11 23.26 10.04
C ASP A 234 4.71 22.65 10.18
N LYS A 235 4.08 22.24 9.07
CA LYS A 235 2.74 21.62 9.10
C LYS A 235 2.78 20.22 9.69
N VAL A 236 3.83 19.45 9.41
CA VAL A 236 4.04 18.13 10.05
C VAL A 236 4.22 18.29 11.56
N ALA A 237 5.07 19.22 11.99
CA ALA A 237 5.33 19.45 13.41
C ALA A 237 4.08 19.94 14.16
N GLU A 238 3.31 20.86 13.56
CA GLU A 238 2.05 21.39 14.11
C GLU A 238 1.02 20.25 14.27
N PHE A 239 0.85 19.42 13.24
CA PHE A 239 -0.12 18.32 13.24
C PHE A 239 0.22 17.28 14.32
N LEU A 240 1.47 16.82 14.38
CA LEU A 240 1.90 15.81 15.34
C LEU A 240 1.76 16.34 16.79
N LEU A 241 2.12 17.59 17.04
CA LEU A 241 1.96 18.20 18.35
C LEU A 241 0.48 18.32 18.76
N GLN A 242 -0.39 18.71 17.82
CA GLN A 242 -1.83 18.86 18.07
C GLN A 242 -2.48 17.52 18.44
N HIS A 243 -2.02 16.42 17.87
CA HIS A 243 -2.63 15.10 18.03
C HIS A 243 -1.87 14.17 18.97
N ASP A 244 -0.82 14.64 19.65
CA ASP A 244 0.06 13.85 20.53
C ASP A 244 0.65 12.62 19.82
N MET A 245 1.07 12.80 18.55
CA MET A 245 1.69 11.78 17.72
C MET A 245 3.18 12.04 17.50
N ASP A 246 3.90 11.01 17.13
CA ASP A 246 5.35 11.05 16.98
C ASP A 246 5.80 11.03 15.51
N LEU A 247 5.05 10.35 14.64
CA LEU A 247 5.48 10.10 13.26
C LEU A 247 4.30 10.09 12.28
N VAL A 248 4.50 10.67 11.10
CA VAL A 248 3.71 10.41 9.89
C VAL A 248 4.49 9.43 9.00
N CYS A 249 3.88 8.30 8.63
CA CYS A 249 4.43 7.34 7.68
C CYS A 249 3.59 7.35 6.40
N ARG A 250 4.23 7.58 5.24
CA ARG A 250 3.54 7.70 3.96
C ARG A 250 4.35 7.06 2.81
N ALA A 251 3.76 6.99 1.65
CA ALA A 251 4.32 6.38 0.44
C ALA A 251 4.33 7.37 -0.76
N HIS A 252 3.84 7.02 -1.94
CA HIS A 252 3.47 7.91 -3.05
C HIS A 252 4.60 8.62 -3.78
N GLN A 253 5.80 8.73 -3.23
CA GLN A 253 6.96 9.31 -3.90
C GLN A 253 8.09 8.31 -4.02
N VAL A 254 8.69 8.24 -5.23
CA VAL A 254 9.92 7.49 -5.44
C VAL A 254 11.05 8.20 -4.71
N VAL A 255 11.79 7.46 -3.89
CA VAL A 255 12.95 7.95 -3.14
C VAL A 255 14.13 7.00 -3.35
N GLU A 256 15.36 7.56 -3.45
CA GLU A 256 16.56 6.85 -3.89
C GLU A 256 16.84 5.59 -3.08
N ASP A 257 16.82 5.70 -1.75
CA ASP A 257 17.09 4.57 -0.83
C ASP A 257 15.84 3.73 -0.49
N GLY A 258 14.70 3.93 -1.18
CA GLY A 258 13.43 3.31 -0.83
C GLY A 258 12.75 3.93 0.40
N TYR A 259 13.44 4.82 1.12
CA TYR A 259 12.87 5.62 2.21
C TYR A 259 13.52 6.99 2.30
N GLU A 260 12.78 7.97 2.79
CA GLU A 260 13.31 9.31 3.02
C GLU A 260 12.67 9.95 4.25
N PHE A 261 13.51 10.50 5.15
CA PHE A 261 13.03 11.27 6.30
C PHE A 261 12.84 12.75 5.97
N PHE A 262 11.79 13.32 6.54
CA PHE A 262 11.43 14.72 6.42
C PHE A 262 11.08 15.31 7.80
N ALA A 263 11.13 16.65 7.96
CA ALA A 263 10.73 17.38 9.17
C ALA A 263 11.41 16.86 10.46
N ASP A 264 12.75 16.82 10.47
CA ASP A 264 13.52 16.30 11.60
C ASP A 264 13.09 14.87 12.03
N ARG A 265 12.87 14.00 11.05
CA ARG A 265 12.41 12.61 11.20
C ARG A 265 11.00 12.44 11.76
N LYS A 266 10.17 13.48 11.65
CA LYS A 266 8.75 13.44 12.03
C LYS A 266 7.84 12.94 10.92
N LEU A 267 8.38 12.77 9.71
CA LEU A 267 7.71 12.11 8.60
C LEU A 267 8.72 11.21 7.91
N VAL A 268 8.27 10.02 7.49
CA VAL A 268 9.02 9.11 6.64
C VAL A 268 8.19 8.74 5.41
N THR A 269 8.81 8.79 4.24
CA THR A 269 8.31 8.20 3.00
C THR A 269 8.90 6.80 2.87
N ILE A 270 8.06 5.80 2.59
CA ILE A 270 8.45 4.41 2.30
C ILE A 270 7.99 4.07 0.88
N PHE A 271 8.91 3.56 0.07
CA PHE A 271 8.65 3.13 -1.29
C PHE A 271 9.18 1.71 -1.48
N SER A 272 8.34 0.74 -1.83
CA SER A 272 8.67 -0.69 -1.78
C SER A 272 8.84 -1.33 -3.17
N ALA A 273 8.84 -0.52 -4.25
CA ALA A 273 9.04 -0.96 -5.63
C ALA A 273 10.45 -0.55 -6.11
N PRO A 274 11.48 -1.42 -5.99
CA PRO A 274 12.85 -1.12 -6.44
C PRO A 274 12.91 -1.01 -7.96
N ASN A 275 13.87 -0.24 -8.48
CA ASN A 275 14.08 -0.01 -9.92
C ASN A 275 12.74 0.32 -10.63
N TYR A 276 12.03 1.30 -10.09
CA TYR A 276 10.67 1.64 -10.46
C TYR A 276 10.52 1.93 -11.95
N CYS A 277 9.57 1.28 -12.61
CA CYS A 277 9.33 1.33 -14.04
C CYS A 277 10.52 0.87 -14.91
N GLY A 278 11.64 0.41 -14.34
CA GLY A 278 12.89 0.21 -15.04
C GLY A 278 13.56 1.51 -15.51
N GLU A 279 13.16 2.65 -14.96
CA GLU A 279 13.63 4.00 -15.30
C GLU A 279 14.32 4.67 -14.13
N PHE A 280 13.98 4.28 -12.89
CA PHE A 280 14.58 4.79 -11.66
C PHE A 280 15.55 3.75 -11.09
N ASP A 281 16.70 4.23 -10.62
CA ASP A 281 17.73 3.40 -9.94
C ASP A 281 17.52 3.50 -8.42
N ASN A 282 16.30 3.29 -7.96
CA ASN A 282 15.94 3.35 -6.56
C ASN A 282 15.90 1.96 -5.93
N ALA A 283 16.32 1.90 -4.65
CA ALA A 283 16.04 0.75 -3.82
C ALA A 283 14.56 0.68 -3.41
N GLY A 284 14.13 -0.48 -2.92
CA GLY A 284 12.88 -0.62 -2.17
C GLY A 284 13.14 -0.58 -0.67
N ALA A 285 12.13 -0.26 0.14
CA ALA A 285 12.23 -0.34 1.59
C ALA A 285 10.96 -0.85 2.25
N MET A 286 11.12 -1.39 3.44
CA MET A 286 10.06 -1.79 4.37
C MET A 286 10.43 -1.27 5.77
N MET A 287 9.45 -0.76 6.52
CA MET A 287 9.66 -0.33 7.89
C MET A 287 9.03 -1.31 8.87
N SER A 288 9.84 -1.90 9.76
CA SER A 288 9.37 -2.72 10.87
C SER A 288 9.23 -1.87 12.12
N VAL A 289 8.09 -1.94 12.79
CA VAL A 289 7.81 -1.30 14.07
C VAL A 289 7.70 -2.40 15.12
N ASP A 290 8.53 -2.37 16.16
CA ASP A 290 8.49 -3.33 17.26
C ASP A 290 7.54 -2.90 18.38
N GLU A 291 7.32 -3.76 19.38
CA GLU A 291 6.44 -3.50 20.53
C GLU A 291 6.87 -2.29 21.38
N SER A 292 8.11 -1.81 21.23
CA SER A 292 8.63 -0.62 21.90
C SER A 292 8.51 0.63 21.04
N LEU A 293 7.85 0.55 19.87
CA LEU A 293 7.78 1.57 18.84
C LEU A 293 9.14 1.98 18.27
N ILE A 294 10.14 1.10 18.37
CA ILE A 294 11.40 1.27 17.65
C ILE A 294 11.14 0.90 16.19
N GLN A 295 11.51 1.81 15.27
CA GLN A 295 11.40 1.58 13.85
C GLN A 295 12.75 1.14 13.29
N LEU A 296 12.73 0.05 12.57
CA LEU A 296 13.83 -0.46 11.77
C LEU A 296 13.43 -0.36 10.30
N ILE A 297 14.16 0.45 9.53
CA ILE A 297 13.94 0.51 8.08
C ILE A 297 14.93 -0.45 7.43
N GLU A 298 14.37 -1.38 6.68
CA GLU A 298 15.08 -2.43 5.96
C GLU A 298 15.09 -2.05 4.48
N ASN A 299 16.26 -1.73 3.95
CA ASN A 299 16.44 -1.44 2.54
C ASN A 299 16.45 -2.76 1.77
N LEU A 300 15.63 -2.85 0.73
CA LEU A 300 15.47 -4.01 -0.14
C LEU A 300 16.19 -3.73 -1.46
N ASP A 301 17.51 -3.66 -1.43
CA ASP A 301 18.31 -3.47 -2.62
C ASP A 301 18.71 -4.83 -3.22
N PHE A 302 18.40 -5.01 -4.52
CA PHE A 302 18.61 -6.27 -5.22
C PHE A 302 19.63 -6.07 -6.32
N TYR A 303 20.83 -6.65 -6.15
CA TYR A 303 21.85 -6.68 -7.19
C TYR A 303 21.69 -7.93 -8.06
N ASP A 304 21.68 -7.73 -9.38
CA ASP A 304 21.78 -8.82 -10.34
C ASP A 304 23.23 -9.32 -10.36
N LEU A 305 23.42 -10.61 -10.05
CA LEU A 305 24.69 -11.29 -10.28
C LEU A 305 24.84 -11.68 -11.76
N ASP A 306 26.07 -11.83 -12.23
CA ASP A 306 26.41 -12.19 -13.62
C ASP A 306 25.78 -13.51 -14.10
N ASP A 307 25.33 -14.37 -13.19
CA ASP A 307 24.63 -15.63 -13.46
C ASP A 307 23.10 -15.53 -13.46
N GLY A 308 22.55 -14.31 -13.30
CA GLY A 308 21.11 -14.04 -13.27
C GLY A 308 20.47 -14.30 -11.91
N GLU A 309 21.25 -14.58 -10.87
CA GLU A 309 20.78 -14.53 -9.48
C GLU A 309 20.81 -13.09 -8.96
N ARG A 310 19.77 -12.71 -8.23
CA ARG A 310 19.71 -11.42 -7.52
C ARG A 310 19.98 -11.66 -6.04
N VAL A 311 20.95 -10.96 -5.49
CA VAL A 311 21.28 -10.98 -4.06
C VAL A 311 20.70 -9.77 -3.39
N LEU A 312 19.97 -9.99 -2.29
CA LEU A 312 19.50 -8.93 -1.40
C LEU A 312 20.65 -8.47 -0.51
N ILE A 313 21.00 -7.19 -0.55
CA ILE A 313 21.84 -6.55 0.46
C ILE A 313 20.93 -5.68 1.31
N ALA A 314 20.58 -6.15 2.52
CA ALA A 314 19.77 -5.40 3.46
C ALA A 314 20.65 -4.46 4.28
N PHE A 315 20.41 -3.16 4.21
CA PHE A 315 20.93 -2.17 5.14
C PHE A 315 19.81 -1.76 6.10
N ALA A 316 20.09 -1.74 7.38
CA ALA A 316 19.11 -1.36 8.39
C ALA A 316 19.43 0.04 8.94
N ALA A 317 18.45 0.95 8.89
CA ALA A 317 18.48 2.22 9.61
C ALA A 317 17.54 2.14 10.81
N VAL A 318 18.06 2.35 12.03
CA VAL A 318 17.29 2.32 13.26
C VAL A 318 16.81 3.74 13.60
N LEU A 319 15.49 3.90 13.76
CA LEU A 319 14.89 5.10 14.31
C LEU A 319 14.28 4.76 15.69
N VAL A 320 14.70 5.48 16.72
CA VAL A 320 14.09 5.41 18.05
C VAL A 320 13.30 6.69 18.24
N LEU A 321 11.96 6.58 18.31
CA LEU A 321 11.11 7.68 18.75
C LEU A 321 11.33 7.85 20.28
N ARG A 322 11.63 9.08 20.69
CA ARG A 322 11.80 9.43 22.12
C ARG A 322 10.65 10.30 22.57
#